data_efc7014b26d606b954d4e7cb0715bbb7
#
_entry.id   efc7014b26d606b954d4e7cb0715bbb7
#
_cell.length_a   1.000
_cell.length_b   1.000
_cell.length_c   1.000
_cell.angle_alpha   90.00
_cell.angle_beta   90.00
_cell.angle_gamma   90.00
#
_symmetry.space_group_name_H-M   'P 1'
#
loop_
_entity.id
_entity.type
_entity.pdbx_description
1 polymer ?
#
loop_
_entity_poly.entity_id
_entity_poly.type
_entity_poly.pdbx_seq_one_letter_code
_entity_poly.pdbx_strand_id
1 'polypeptide(L)'
;MKQALIFDYGGTLDTDGRHWAHVLWEGYCQAEIPITNAQFRDAYVFGERALAKAPVVQPEDTFRDVLEKKVAQQFAYLNAEHIWTETPDISAQKRQTVVDYCHDYALRHITVAREVLAALRPKYRMVLVSNFYGNIEAILRHYGLAEYFDAVIESAVVGVRKPDPQIYRLGVEATGCEAKDVTVIGDSYSKDIVPATQVGCRTIWIRGEGWSGEDAGTLATHEITSLREVLQYV
;
A
#
# COMPACT_ATOMS: atom_id res chain seq x y z
N MET A 1 25.04 16.35 -7.68
CA MET A 1 23.68 16.79 -7.24
C MET A 1 23.16 15.69 -6.36
N LYS A 2 22.52 16.01 -5.23
CA LYS A 2 21.91 14.97 -4.36
C LYS A 2 20.63 14.50 -5.03
N GLN A 3 20.52 13.20 -5.32
CA GLN A 3 19.29 12.57 -5.79
C GLN A 3 18.54 11.98 -4.62
N ALA A 4 17.21 11.95 -4.69
CA ALA A 4 16.37 11.38 -3.67
C ALA A 4 15.30 10.45 -4.27
N LEU A 5 14.79 9.57 -3.43
CA LEU A 5 13.75 8.61 -3.80
C LEU A 5 12.52 8.83 -2.92
N ILE A 6 11.36 8.73 -3.52
CA ILE A 6 10.08 8.68 -2.82
C ILE A 6 9.44 7.33 -3.12
N PHE A 7 9.06 6.62 -2.08
CA PHE A 7 8.37 5.33 -2.18
C PHE A 7 6.92 5.45 -1.73
N ASP A 8 6.01 4.81 -2.46
CA ASP A 8 4.73 4.40 -1.90
C ASP A 8 4.91 3.17 -1.01
N TYR A 9 3.91 2.87 -0.17
CA TYR A 9 3.92 1.69 0.69
C TYR A 9 3.03 0.58 0.15
N GLY A 10 1.69 0.81 0.14
CA GLY A 10 0.70 -0.22 -0.13
C GLY A 10 0.55 -0.57 -1.60
N GLY A 11 0.92 -1.76 -1.99
CA GLY A 11 1.03 -2.16 -3.38
C GLY A 11 2.49 -2.14 -3.87
N THR A 12 3.31 -1.29 -3.27
CA THR A 12 4.72 -1.08 -3.67
C THR A 12 5.68 -1.89 -2.82
N LEU A 13 5.75 -1.58 -1.52
CA LEU A 13 6.71 -2.25 -0.62
C LEU A 13 6.18 -3.57 -0.06
N ASP A 14 4.88 -3.70 0.09
CA ASP A 14 4.24 -4.81 0.78
C ASP A 14 3.62 -5.88 -0.11
N THR A 15 3.50 -5.62 -1.44
CA THR A 15 2.92 -6.60 -2.37
C THR A 15 3.60 -6.66 -3.75
N ASP A 16 4.67 -5.86 -3.99
CA ASP A 16 5.46 -5.87 -5.22
C ASP A 16 4.62 -5.67 -6.49
N GLY A 17 3.78 -4.62 -6.51
CA GLY A 17 2.93 -4.25 -7.65
C GLY A 17 1.56 -4.90 -7.66
N ARG A 18 1.24 -5.78 -6.73
CA ARG A 18 -0.05 -6.44 -6.69
C ARG A 18 -1.05 -5.70 -5.80
N HIS A 19 -2.21 -5.34 -6.35
CA HIS A 19 -3.24 -4.64 -5.58
C HIS A 19 -3.81 -5.50 -4.45
N TRP A 20 -3.99 -4.92 -3.26
CA TRP A 20 -4.42 -5.61 -2.03
C TRP A 20 -5.75 -6.36 -2.16
N ALA A 21 -6.66 -5.94 -3.03
CA ALA A 21 -7.90 -6.68 -3.26
C ALA A 21 -7.68 -8.10 -3.81
N HIS A 22 -6.63 -8.31 -4.62
CA HIS A 22 -6.31 -9.64 -5.15
C HIS A 22 -5.75 -10.53 -4.03
N VAL A 23 -4.86 -10.00 -3.20
CA VAL A 23 -4.29 -10.72 -2.06
C VAL A 23 -5.36 -11.11 -1.05
N LEU A 24 -6.27 -10.18 -0.72
CA LEU A 24 -7.41 -10.46 0.17
C LEU A 24 -8.35 -11.49 -0.43
N TRP A 25 -8.66 -11.40 -1.73
CA TRP A 25 -9.50 -12.40 -2.40
C TRP A 25 -8.92 -13.81 -2.31
N GLU A 26 -7.62 -13.97 -2.48
CA GLU A 26 -6.96 -15.27 -2.27
C GLU A 26 -7.08 -15.74 -0.83
N GLY A 27 -6.95 -14.86 0.16
CA GLY A 27 -7.19 -15.18 1.56
C GLY A 27 -8.62 -15.68 1.80
N TYR A 28 -9.63 -15.07 1.15
CA TYR A 28 -11.02 -15.53 1.19
C TYR A 28 -11.19 -16.92 0.56
N CYS A 29 -10.54 -17.17 -0.58
CA CYS A 29 -10.54 -18.49 -1.22
C CYS A 29 -9.86 -19.54 -0.32
N GLN A 30 -8.72 -19.18 0.29
CA GLN A 30 -8.01 -20.07 1.23
C GLN A 30 -8.87 -20.41 2.48
N ALA A 31 -9.68 -19.46 2.94
CA ALA A 31 -10.60 -19.65 4.04
C ALA A 31 -11.90 -20.37 3.62
N GLU A 32 -12.03 -20.74 2.34
CA GLU A 32 -13.21 -21.40 1.79
C GLU A 32 -14.52 -20.64 2.13
N ILE A 33 -14.51 -19.31 1.95
CA ILE A 33 -15.70 -18.49 2.15
C ILE A 33 -16.53 -18.53 0.86
N PRO A 34 -17.79 -19.05 0.90
CA PRO A 34 -18.57 -19.36 -0.29
C PRO A 34 -19.28 -18.12 -0.87
N ILE A 35 -18.49 -17.10 -1.29
CA ILE A 35 -19.00 -15.90 -1.95
C ILE A 35 -18.37 -15.74 -3.33
N THR A 36 -19.02 -14.98 -4.19
CA THR A 36 -18.48 -14.61 -5.50
C THR A 36 -17.45 -13.48 -5.40
N ASN A 37 -16.59 -13.35 -6.39
CA ASN A 37 -15.65 -12.23 -6.46
C ASN A 37 -16.35 -10.86 -6.47
N ALA A 38 -17.54 -10.74 -7.11
CA ALA A 38 -18.32 -9.50 -7.09
C ALA A 38 -18.77 -9.14 -5.67
N GLN A 39 -19.30 -10.08 -4.92
CA GLN A 39 -19.69 -9.88 -3.52
C GLN A 39 -18.50 -9.53 -2.63
N PHE A 40 -17.36 -10.18 -2.85
CA PHE A 40 -16.10 -9.79 -2.19
C PHE A 40 -15.71 -8.36 -2.50
N ARG A 41 -15.80 -7.92 -3.78
CA ARG A 41 -15.45 -6.54 -4.17
C ARG A 41 -16.31 -5.51 -3.44
N ASP A 42 -17.60 -5.77 -3.27
CA ASP A 42 -18.50 -4.89 -2.52
C ASP A 42 -18.09 -4.81 -1.04
N ALA A 43 -17.82 -5.97 -0.43
CA ALA A 43 -17.33 -6.04 0.95
C ALA A 43 -15.96 -5.34 1.12
N TYR A 44 -15.05 -5.51 0.14
CA TYR A 44 -13.75 -4.83 0.12
C TYR A 44 -13.91 -3.30 0.12
N VAL A 45 -14.72 -2.76 -0.80
CA VAL A 45 -14.97 -1.31 -0.89
C VAL A 45 -15.63 -0.79 0.40
N PHE A 46 -16.56 -1.56 0.98
CA PHE A 46 -17.17 -1.20 2.26
C PHE A 46 -16.10 -1.11 3.37
N GLY A 47 -15.24 -2.12 3.50
CA GLY A 47 -14.17 -2.17 4.50
C GLY A 47 -13.21 -0.99 4.38
N GLU A 48 -12.75 -0.66 3.15
CA GLU A 48 -11.89 0.50 2.89
C GLU A 48 -12.54 1.82 3.35
N ARG A 49 -13.82 2.01 3.02
CA ARG A 49 -14.58 3.21 3.41
C ARG A 49 -14.82 3.28 4.91
N ALA A 50 -15.07 2.15 5.55
CA ALA A 50 -15.28 2.09 7.00
C ALA A 50 -14.02 2.50 7.76
N LEU A 51 -12.85 1.98 7.37
CA LEU A 51 -11.56 2.35 7.97
C LEU A 51 -11.19 3.82 7.74
N ALA A 52 -11.60 4.40 6.60
CA ALA A 52 -11.30 5.80 6.28
C ALA A 52 -12.21 6.82 6.99
N LYS A 53 -13.43 6.42 7.41
CA LYS A 53 -14.43 7.33 7.97
C LYS A 53 -14.39 7.46 9.50
N ALA A 54 -14.00 6.41 10.19
CA ALA A 54 -14.02 6.38 11.65
C ALA A 54 -12.60 6.09 12.17
N PRO A 55 -12.23 6.58 13.36
CA PRO A 55 -10.95 6.26 13.97
C PRO A 55 -10.93 4.80 14.47
N VAL A 56 -11.15 3.86 13.54
CA VAL A 56 -11.10 2.42 13.82
C VAL A 56 -9.66 1.98 13.97
N VAL A 57 -8.78 2.50 13.10
CA VAL A 57 -7.34 2.28 13.18
C VAL A 57 -6.74 3.24 14.20
N GLN A 58 -5.93 2.71 15.10
CA GLN A 58 -5.23 3.49 16.12
C GLN A 58 -3.78 3.77 15.66
N PRO A 59 -3.14 4.85 16.13
CA PRO A 59 -1.78 5.21 15.69
C PRO A 59 -0.71 4.12 15.94
N GLU A 60 -0.93 3.26 16.92
CA GLU A 60 0.02 2.19 17.28
C GLU A 60 -0.33 0.82 16.67
N ASP A 61 -1.41 0.74 15.88
CA ASP A 61 -1.81 -0.50 15.24
C ASP A 61 -0.72 -0.99 14.27
N THR A 62 -0.39 -2.25 14.38
CA THR A 62 0.47 -2.95 13.42
C THR A 62 -0.30 -3.22 12.11
N PHE A 63 0.40 -3.66 11.08
CA PHE A 63 -0.27 -4.04 9.83
C PHE A 63 -1.24 -5.22 10.02
N ARG A 64 -0.91 -6.16 10.92
CA ARG A 64 -1.80 -7.24 11.29
C ARG A 64 -3.09 -6.73 11.93
N ASP A 65 -3.00 -5.77 12.84
CA ASP A 65 -4.17 -5.16 13.48
C ASP A 65 -5.07 -4.46 12.44
N VAL A 66 -4.48 -3.77 11.46
CA VAL A 66 -5.21 -3.17 10.34
C VAL A 66 -5.93 -4.23 9.51
N LEU A 67 -5.27 -5.35 9.20
CA LEU A 67 -5.89 -6.47 8.47
C LEU A 67 -7.07 -7.07 9.25
N GLU A 68 -6.90 -7.30 10.56
CA GLU A 68 -7.97 -7.83 11.42
C GLU A 68 -9.19 -6.92 11.43
N LYS A 69 -8.97 -5.61 11.59
CA LYS A 69 -10.04 -4.60 11.56
C LYS A 69 -10.71 -4.53 10.18
N LYS A 70 -9.92 -4.56 9.11
CA LYS A 70 -10.42 -4.53 7.73
C LYS A 70 -11.31 -5.75 7.42
N VAL A 71 -10.82 -6.96 7.71
CA VAL A 71 -11.57 -8.19 7.46
C VAL A 71 -12.81 -8.26 8.35
N ALA A 72 -12.74 -7.78 9.60
CA ALA A 72 -13.91 -7.68 10.47
C ALA A 72 -15.01 -6.80 9.86
N GLN A 73 -14.68 -5.64 9.27
CA GLN A 73 -15.65 -4.78 8.60
C GLN A 73 -16.25 -5.45 7.35
N GLN A 74 -15.43 -6.16 6.59
CA GLN A 74 -15.89 -6.90 5.42
C GLN A 74 -16.86 -8.03 5.81
N PHE A 75 -16.56 -8.79 6.87
CA PHE A 75 -17.43 -9.84 7.38
C PHE A 75 -18.74 -9.28 7.94
N ALA A 76 -18.68 -8.14 8.66
CA ALA A 76 -19.87 -7.47 9.14
C ALA A 76 -20.79 -7.04 7.98
N TYR A 77 -20.22 -6.54 6.88
CA TYR A 77 -20.98 -6.21 5.67
C TYR A 77 -21.64 -7.46 5.06
N LEU A 78 -20.89 -8.53 4.85
CA LEU A 78 -21.42 -9.77 4.27
C LEU A 78 -22.59 -10.35 5.08
N ASN A 79 -22.49 -10.27 6.40
CA ASN A 79 -23.55 -10.70 7.31
C ASN A 79 -24.77 -9.76 7.23
N ALA A 80 -24.57 -8.45 7.29
CA ALA A 80 -25.63 -7.45 7.25
C ALA A 80 -26.45 -7.50 5.95
N GLU A 81 -25.77 -7.75 4.82
CA GLU A 81 -26.39 -7.91 3.50
C GLU A 81 -26.95 -9.33 3.25
N HIS A 82 -26.90 -10.21 4.26
CA HIS A 82 -27.33 -11.62 4.14
C HIS A 82 -26.63 -12.41 3.01
N ILE A 83 -25.42 -12.00 2.62
CA ILE A 83 -24.64 -12.66 1.57
C ILE A 83 -24.00 -13.94 2.12
N TRP A 84 -23.45 -13.84 3.33
CA TRP A 84 -22.83 -14.96 4.02
C TRP A 84 -22.92 -14.78 5.53
N THR A 85 -23.36 -15.83 6.20
CA THR A 85 -23.53 -15.87 7.66
C THR A 85 -23.05 -17.20 8.19
N GLU A 86 -22.29 -17.18 9.27
CA GLU A 86 -21.77 -18.35 9.97
C GLU A 86 -21.91 -18.20 11.48
N THR A 87 -21.68 -19.28 12.21
CA THR A 87 -21.55 -19.20 13.66
C THR A 87 -20.36 -18.33 14.06
N PRO A 88 -20.38 -17.71 15.26
CA PRO A 88 -19.28 -16.85 15.71
C PRO A 88 -17.91 -17.53 15.66
N ASP A 89 -17.84 -18.81 16.04
CA ASP A 89 -16.59 -19.58 16.08
C ASP A 89 -16.04 -19.84 14.67
N ILE A 90 -16.88 -20.26 13.73
CA ILE A 90 -16.49 -20.49 12.34
C ILE A 90 -16.09 -19.18 11.68
N SER A 91 -16.85 -18.11 11.91
CA SER A 91 -16.54 -16.78 11.41
C SER A 91 -15.18 -16.28 11.93
N ALA A 92 -14.89 -16.46 13.23
CA ALA A 92 -13.61 -16.10 13.81
C ALA A 92 -12.45 -16.90 13.22
N GLN A 93 -12.61 -18.21 13.03
CA GLN A 93 -11.60 -19.07 12.41
C GLN A 93 -11.31 -18.66 10.96
N LYS A 94 -12.37 -18.46 10.16
CA LYS A 94 -12.21 -18.03 8.76
C LYS A 94 -11.54 -16.65 8.65
N ARG A 95 -11.94 -15.70 9.51
CA ARG A 95 -11.29 -14.38 9.59
C ARG A 95 -9.81 -14.52 9.89
N GLN A 96 -9.43 -15.36 10.86
CA GLN A 96 -8.03 -15.61 11.19
C GLN A 96 -7.26 -16.16 10.00
N THR A 97 -7.83 -17.12 9.25
CA THR A 97 -7.21 -17.67 8.04
C THR A 97 -6.94 -16.60 6.99
N VAL A 98 -7.91 -15.71 6.74
CA VAL A 98 -7.73 -14.59 5.79
C VAL A 98 -6.61 -13.65 6.25
N VAL A 99 -6.61 -13.27 7.53
CA VAL A 99 -5.61 -12.37 8.10
C VAL A 99 -4.21 -12.99 8.04
N ASP A 100 -4.08 -14.25 8.43
CA ASP A 100 -2.79 -14.96 8.41
C ASP A 100 -2.22 -15.04 6.99
N TYR A 101 -3.05 -15.44 6.02
CA TYR A 101 -2.66 -15.47 4.62
C TYR A 101 -2.12 -14.13 4.11
N CYS A 102 -2.88 -13.05 4.36
CA CYS A 102 -2.53 -11.71 3.92
C CYS A 102 -1.28 -11.18 4.62
N HIS A 103 -1.16 -11.43 5.92
CA HIS A 103 0.00 -11.02 6.70
C HIS A 103 1.28 -11.74 6.26
N ASP A 104 1.20 -13.05 6.06
CA ASP A 104 2.33 -13.84 5.57
C ASP A 104 2.74 -13.43 4.15
N TYR A 105 1.75 -13.06 3.31
CA TYR A 105 2.02 -12.51 1.99
C TYR A 105 2.84 -11.21 2.09
N ALA A 106 2.39 -10.26 2.92
CA ALA A 106 3.10 -9.01 3.14
C ALA A 106 4.52 -9.23 3.68
N LEU A 107 4.72 -10.11 4.66
CA LEU A 107 6.03 -10.38 5.25
C LEU A 107 7.07 -10.84 4.22
N ARG A 108 6.66 -11.63 3.23
CA ARG A 108 7.57 -12.06 2.16
C ARG A 108 8.05 -10.86 1.33
N HIS A 109 7.16 -9.94 0.97
CA HIS A 109 7.51 -8.76 0.19
C HIS A 109 8.25 -7.70 1.00
N ILE A 110 7.91 -7.52 2.28
CA ILE A 110 8.64 -6.66 3.21
C ILE A 110 10.10 -7.12 3.36
N THR A 111 10.37 -8.42 3.30
CA THR A 111 11.75 -8.93 3.32
C THR A 111 12.53 -8.44 2.08
N VAL A 112 11.91 -8.51 0.91
CA VAL A 112 12.50 -7.98 -0.34
C VAL A 112 12.66 -6.47 -0.27
N ALA A 113 11.64 -5.75 0.20
CA ALA A 113 11.68 -4.30 0.35
C ALA A 113 12.85 -3.86 1.25
N ARG A 114 13.07 -4.56 2.37
CA ARG A 114 14.19 -4.27 3.28
C ARG A 114 15.55 -4.41 2.57
N GLU A 115 15.74 -5.46 1.76
CA GLU A 115 16.98 -5.66 1.01
C GLU A 115 17.22 -4.52 0.01
N VAL A 116 16.18 -4.12 -0.73
CA VAL A 116 16.25 -3.02 -1.70
C VAL A 116 16.54 -1.69 -1.01
N LEU A 117 15.79 -1.36 0.04
CA LEU A 117 15.97 -0.12 0.79
C LEU A 117 17.36 -0.05 1.44
N ALA A 118 17.86 -1.15 2.01
CA ALA A 118 19.20 -1.23 2.58
C ALA A 118 20.30 -0.95 1.53
N ALA A 119 20.13 -1.44 0.30
CA ALA A 119 21.08 -1.18 -0.78
C ALA A 119 21.06 0.28 -1.27
N LEU A 120 19.91 0.95 -1.17
CA LEU A 120 19.73 2.34 -1.61
C LEU A 120 20.10 3.37 -0.54
N ARG A 121 19.90 3.07 0.73
CA ARG A 121 20.10 3.98 1.86
C ARG A 121 21.46 4.70 1.89
N PRO A 122 22.58 4.06 1.57
CA PRO A 122 23.89 4.73 1.57
C PRO A 122 24.05 5.83 0.51
N LYS A 123 23.22 5.79 -0.56
CA LYS A 123 23.39 6.67 -1.72
C LYS A 123 22.29 7.73 -1.81
N TYR A 124 21.11 7.47 -1.29
CA TYR A 124 19.92 8.29 -1.50
C TYR A 124 19.28 8.73 -0.18
N ARG A 125 18.73 9.93 -0.16
CA ARG A 125 17.70 10.29 0.79
C ARG A 125 16.40 9.62 0.35
N MET A 126 15.66 9.05 1.30
CA MET A 126 14.42 8.34 1.01
C MET A 126 13.28 8.89 1.85
N VAL A 127 12.15 9.13 1.20
CA VAL A 127 10.90 9.59 1.82
C VAL A 127 9.80 8.61 1.48
N LEU A 128 8.93 8.32 2.44
CA LEU A 128 7.70 7.57 2.18
C LEU A 128 6.54 8.54 1.93
N VAL A 129 5.73 8.28 0.90
CA VAL A 129 4.47 9.00 0.63
C VAL A 129 3.35 7.99 0.46
N SER A 130 2.42 7.94 1.41
CA SER A 130 1.39 6.90 1.43
C SER A 130 -0.01 7.43 1.73
N ASN A 131 -1.02 6.85 1.07
CA ASN A 131 -2.41 6.96 1.51
C ASN A 131 -2.66 5.89 2.58
N PHE A 132 -2.70 6.30 3.85
CA PHE A 132 -2.89 5.37 4.95
C PHE A 132 -3.81 5.95 6.04
N TYR A 133 -3.91 5.29 7.19
CA TYR A 133 -4.95 5.52 8.21
C TYR A 133 -4.44 6.25 9.47
N GLY A 134 -3.21 6.78 9.48
CA GLY A 134 -2.60 7.48 10.60
C GLY A 134 -1.63 6.62 11.43
N ASN A 135 -1.28 5.43 10.96
CA ASN A 135 -0.45 4.47 11.67
C ASN A 135 0.74 3.90 10.87
N ILE A 136 1.04 4.49 9.71
CA ILE A 136 2.11 3.92 8.85
C ILE A 136 3.48 3.91 9.55
N GLU A 137 3.77 4.89 10.40
CA GLU A 137 5.02 4.90 11.16
C GLU A 137 5.14 3.72 12.14
N ALA A 138 4.03 3.30 12.79
CA ALA A 138 4.02 2.13 13.65
C ALA A 138 4.30 0.85 12.84
N ILE A 139 3.73 0.75 11.66
CA ILE A 139 3.97 -0.37 10.73
C ILE A 139 5.43 -0.41 10.28
N LEU A 140 6.00 0.74 9.87
CA LEU A 140 7.40 0.82 9.47
C LEU A 140 8.34 0.42 10.61
N ARG A 141 8.07 0.86 11.85
CA ARG A 141 8.85 0.44 13.03
C ARG A 141 8.74 -1.06 13.26
N HIS A 142 7.51 -1.60 13.22
CA HIS A 142 7.27 -3.03 13.44
C HIS A 142 8.02 -3.92 12.44
N TYR A 143 8.08 -3.50 11.18
CA TYR A 143 8.77 -4.23 10.12
C TYR A 143 10.27 -3.90 9.99
N GLY A 144 10.81 -3.00 10.83
CA GLY A 144 12.21 -2.56 10.75
C GLY A 144 12.52 -1.82 9.45
N LEU A 145 11.56 -1.05 8.95
CA LEU A 145 11.72 -0.22 7.75
C LEU A 145 11.89 1.27 8.06
N ALA A 146 11.58 1.70 9.28
CA ALA A 146 11.57 3.12 9.65
C ALA A 146 12.95 3.79 9.47
N GLU A 147 14.02 3.07 9.73
CA GLU A 147 15.41 3.57 9.63
C GLU A 147 15.84 3.93 8.21
N TYR A 148 15.13 3.43 7.19
CA TYR A 148 15.45 3.72 5.79
C TYR A 148 14.86 5.05 5.30
N PHE A 149 13.91 5.64 6.02
CA PHE A 149 13.23 6.84 5.59
C PHE A 149 13.64 8.06 6.41
N ASP A 150 13.99 9.16 5.73
CA ASP A 150 14.31 10.46 6.36
C ASP A 150 13.04 11.20 6.79
N ALA A 151 11.90 10.90 6.12
CA ALA A 151 10.58 11.45 6.44
C ALA A 151 9.47 10.55 5.93
N VAL A 152 8.29 10.69 6.55
CA VAL A 152 7.06 10.00 6.17
C VAL A 152 5.97 11.03 5.95
N ILE A 153 5.35 11.01 4.77
CA ILE A 153 4.20 11.85 4.40
C ILE A 153 2.98 10.94 4.28
N GLU A 154 2.18 10.93 5.32
CA GLU A 154 0.99 10.10 5.39
C GLU A 154 -0.27 10.93 5.20
N SER A 155 -1.17 10.50 4.30
CA SER A 155 -2.37 11.27 3.92
C SER A 155 -3.28 11.62 5.10
N ALA A 156 -3.44 10.73 6.07
CA ALA A 156 -4.28 10.98 7.24
C ALA A 156 -3.68 12.03 8.19
N VAL A 157 -2.34 12.18 8.17
CA VAL A 157 -1.62 13.16 9.02
C VAL A 157 -1.58 14.53 8.35
N VAL A 158 -1.25 14.57 7.04
CA VAL A 158 -1.08 15.85 6.33
C VAL A 158 -2.39 16.43 5.77
N GLY A 159 -3.49 15.65 5.80
CA GLY A 159 -4.81 16.09 5.30
C GLY A 159 -4.92 16.15 3.77
N VAL A 160 -3.91 15.67 3.04
CA VAL A 160 -3.88 15.60 1.57
C VAL A 160 -3.62 14.16 1.17
N ARG A 161 -4.30 13.68 0.13
CA ARG A 161 -4.15 12.28 -0.30
C ARG A 161 -3.99 12.16 -1.81
N LYS A 162 -3.30 11.13 -2.26
CA LYS A 162 -3.22 10.73 -3.66
C LYS A 162 -4.65 10.52 -4.22
N PRO A 163 -4.96 10.96 -5.43
CA PRO A 163 -4.06 11.43 -6.49
C PRO A 163 -3.76 12.94 -6.49
N ASP A 164 -4.07 13.69 -5.42
CA ASP A 164 -3.71 15.11 -5.36
C ASP A 164 -2.18 15.26 -5.43
N PRO A 165 -1.62 15.97 -6.42
CA PRO A 165 -0.18 16.15 -6.56
C PRO A 165 0.46 16.91 -5.40
N GLN A 166 -0.35 17.58 -4.59
CA GLN A 166 0.16 18.30 -3.40
C GLN A 166 0.86 17.37 -2.41
N ILE A 167 0.42 16.10 -2.28
CA ILE A 167 1.09 15.14 -1.38
C ILE A 167 2.53 14.85 -1.84
N TYR A 168 2.77 14.80 -3.17
CA TYR A 168 4.12 14.61 -3.72
C TYR A 168 4.96 15.89 -3.63
N ARG A 169 4.37 17.09 -3.68
CA ARG A 169 5.10 18.34 -3.37
C ARG A 169 5.64 18.31 -1.94
N LEU A 170 4.82 17.90 -0.97
CA LEU A 170 5.27 17.69 0.42
C LEU A 170 6.40 16.66 0.51
N GLY A 171 6.30 15.56 -0.24
CA GLY A 171 7.35 14.55 -0.33
C GLY A 171 8.66 15.12 -0.89
N VAL A 172 8.60 15.86 -1.99
CA VAL A 172 9.77 16.53 -2.60
C VAL A 172 10.40 17.53 -1.64
N GLU A 173 9.59 18.35 -0.99
CA GLU A 173 10.06 19.31 0.03
C GLU A 173 10.81 18.60 1.15
N ALA A 174 10.28 17.50 1.66
CA ALA A 174 10.91 16.68 2.70
C ALA A 174 12.26 16.08 2.25
N THR A 175 12.47 15.84 0.94
CA THR A 175 13.79 15.40 0.44
C THR A 175 14.84 16.51 0.47
N GLY A 176 14.43 17.77 0.40
CA GLY A 176 15.33 18.92 0.22
C GLY A 176 16.02 18.96 -1.15
N CYS A 177 15.45 18.26 -2.15
CA CYS A 177 15.92 18.25 -3.54
C CYS A 177 14.95 18.99 -4.46
N GLU A 178 15.38 19.34 -5.67
CA GLU A 178 14.46 19.79 -6.72
C GLU A 178 13.69 18.60 -7.29
N ALA A 179 12.43 18.78 -7.71
CA ALA A 179 11.56 17.71 -8.20
C ALA A 179 12.22 16.87 -9.32
N LYS A 180 12.95 17.50 -10.23
CA LYS A 180 13.66 16.82 -11.33
C LYS A 180 14.75 15.83 -10.88
N ASP A 181 15.26 16.01 -9.63
CA ASP A 181 16.28 15.17 -9.00
C ASP A 181 15.67 14.13 -8.06
N VAL A 182 14.33 14.02 -8.01
CA VAL A 182 13.58 13.06 -7.23
C VAL A 182 12.97 12.00 -8.16
N THR A 183 13.10 10.74 -7.78
CA THR A 183 12.42 9.63 -8.45
C THR A 183 11.36 9.05 -7.52
N VAL A 184 10.12 8.97 -7.99
CA VAL A 184 9.00 8.36 -7.27
C VAL A 184 8.82 6.92 -7.74
N ILE A 185 8.71 6.00 -6.81
CA ILE A 185 8.48 4.57 -7.02
C ILE A 185 7.09 4.22 -6.47
N GLY A 186 6.20 3.69 -7.31
CA GLY A 186 4.84 3.32 -6.92
C GLY A 186 4.21 2.29 -7.86
N ASP A 187 3.12 1.65 -7.42
CA ASP A 187 2.40 0.63 -8.18
C ASP A 187 1.16 1.19 -8.91
N SER A 188 0.59 2.29 -8.40
CA SER A 188 -0.62 2.85 -8.97
C SER A 188 -0.33 3.94 -10.00
N TYR A 189 -0.68 3.67 -11.27
CA TYR A 189 -0.50 4.67 -12.32
C TYR A 189 -1.21 5.99 -12.00
N SER A 190 -2.48 5.92 -11.63
CA SER A 190 -3.31 7.10 -11.37
C SER A 190 -2.98 7.80 -10.04
N LYS A 191 -2.52 7.08 -9.02
CA LYS A 191 -2.26 7.64 -7.69
C LYS A 191 -0.81 8.02 -7.46
N ASP A 192 0.14 7.38 -8.17
CA ASP A 192 1.56 7.62 -7.96
C ASP A 192 2.20 8.28 -9.18
N ILE A 193 2.08 7.66 -10.36
CA ILE A 193 2.83 8.09 -11.54
C ILE A 193 2.31 9.43 -12.07
N VAL A 194 1.01 9.55 -12.28
CA VAL A 194 0.41 10.79 -12.81
C VAL A 194 0.69 12.00 -11.91
N PRO A 195 0.36 11.99 -10.61
CA PRO A 195 0.59 13.15 -9.76
C PRO A 195 2.08 13.45 -9.52
N ALA A 196 2.95 12.44 -9.46
CA ALA A 196 4.40 12.67 -9.34
C ALA A 196 4.97 13.34 -10.60
N THR A 197 4.54 12.91 -11.79
CA THR A 197 4.93 13.54 -13.05
C THR A 197 4.45 14.99 -13.14
N GLN A 198 3.24 15.30 -12.65
CA GLN A 198 2.72 16.67 -12.59
C GLN A 198 3.56 17.59 -11.69
N VAL A 199 4.23 17.04 -10.68
CA VAL A 199 5.17 17.77 -9.81
C VAL A 199 6.52 17.97 -10.49
N GLY A 200 6.84 17.22 -11.53
CA GLY A 200 8.11 17.26 -12.25
C GLY A 200 9.12 16.21 -11.78
N CYS A 201 8.69 15.20 -11.05
CA CYS A 201 9.53 14.09 -10.66
C CYS A 201 9.75 13.09 -11.80
N ARG A 202 10.86 12.36 -11.75
CA ARG A 202 10.99 11.09 -12.47
C ARG A 202 10.17 10.02 -11.78
N THR A 203 9.74 8.99 -12.51
CA THR A 203 8.87 7.95 -11.96
C THR A 203 9.32 6.57 -12.41
N ILE A 204 9.23 5.61 -11.50
CA ILE A 204 9.37 4.18 -11.77
C ILE A 204 8.04 3.53 -11.37
N TRP A 205 7.36 2.96 -12.35
CA TRP A 205 6.10 2.28 -12.14
C TRP A 205 6.31 0.79 -11.98
N ILE A 206 5.94 0.24 -10.81
CA ILE A 206 5.90 -1.21 -10.60
C ILE A 206 4.57 -1.69 -11.18
N ARG A 207 4.62 -2.18 -12.40
CA ARG A 207 3.45 -2.65 -13.13
C ARG A 207 3.13 -4.07 -12.76
N GLY A 208 2.12 -4.25 -11.93
CA GLY A 208 1.63 -5.53 -11.47
C GLY A 208 0.14 -5.74 -11.76
N GLU A 209 -0.52 -6.52 -10.93
CA GLU A 209 -1.94 -6.83 -11.03
C GLU A 209 -2.76 -5.72 -10.34
N GLY A 210 -3.17 -4.69 -11.10
CA GLY A 210 -3.95 -3.55 -10.62
C GLY A 210 -5.41 -3.87 -10.31
N TRP A 211 -6.13 -2.90 -9.69
CA TRP A 211 -7.54 -3.07 -9.30
C TRP A 211 -8.51 -3.17 -10.48
N SER A 212 -8.30 -2.38 -11.49
CA SER A 212 -9.18 -2.26 -12.65
C SER A 212 -8.36 -1.90 -13.85
N GLY A 213 -8.00 -2.77 -14.72
CA GLY A 213 -7.47 -2.57 -16.07
C GLY A 213 -7.08 -1.15 -16.55
N GLU A 214 -6.70 -0.24 -15.65
CA GLU A 214 -6.39 1.17 -15.90
C GLU A 214 -4.99 1.37 -16.53
N ASP A 215 -4.61 0.48 -17.42
CA ASP A 215 -3.22 0.25 -17.76
C ASP A 215 -2.78 0.80 -19.12
N ALA A 216 -3.20 1.96 -19.48
CA ALA A 216 -2.74 2.60 -20.72
C ALA A 216 -1.93 3.87 -20.46
N GLY A 217 -0.99 3.84 -19.52
CA GLY A 217 -0.16 5.00 -19.22
C GLY A 217 1.22 4.93 -19.83
N THR A 218 1.71 6.03 -20.37
CA THR A 218 3.06 6.19 -20.95
C THR A 218 3.88 7.25 -20.25
N LEU A 219 3.42 7.74 -19.07
CA LEU A 219 4.09 8.84 -18.36
C LEU A 219 5.25 8.38 -17.48
N ALA A 220 5.32 7.09 -17.15
CA ALA A 220 6.41 6.58 -16.32
C ALA A 220 7.77 6.73 -17.05
N THR A 221 8.79 7.15 -16.30
CA THR A 221 10.15 7.21 -16.81
C THR A 221 10.68 5.80 -17.08
N HIS A 222 10.35 4.87 -16.19
CA HIS A 222 10.64 3.44 -16.32
C HIS A 222 9.45 2.62 -15.84
N GLU A 223 9.22 1.48 -16.49
CA GLU A 223 8.30 0.44 -16.03
C GLU A 223 9.12 -0.77 -15.60
N ILE A 224 8.74 -1.35 -14.45
CA ILE A 224 9.36 -2.55 -13.88
C ILE A 224 8.26 -3.50 -13.43
N THR A 225 8.59 -4.75 -13.18
CA THR A 225 7.65 -5.78 -12.71
C THR A 225 7.96 -6.28 -11.30
N SER A 226 9.08 -5.85 -10.74
CA SER A 226 9.48 -6.16 -9.36
C SER A 226 10.25 -5.01 -8.74
N LEU A 227 10.06 -4.79 -7.45
CA LEU A 227 10.76 -3.78 -6.66
C LEU A 227 12.29 -3.91 -6.74
N ARG A 228 12.81 -5.14 -6.89
CA ARG A 228 14.26 -5.39 -7.04
C ARG A 228 14.86 -4.69 -8.26
N GLU A 229 14.08 -4.51 -9.31
CA GLU A 229 14.55 -3.87 -10.54
C GLU A 229 14.84 -2.35 -10.35
N VAL A 230 14.29 -1.72 -9.30
CA VAL A 230 14.60 -0.32 -8.95
C VAL A 230 16.11 -0.09 -8.90
N LEU A 231 16.89 -1.06 -8.39
CA LEU A 231 18.33 -0.97 -8.27
C LEU A 231 19.09 -0.78 -9.62
N GLN A 232 18.42 -1.03 -10.75
CA GLN A 232 18.99 -0.88 -12.09
C GLN A 232 18.79 0.52 -12.68
N TYR A 233 17.84 1.30 -12.12
CA TYR A 233 17.38 2.57 -12.71
C TYR A 233 17.66 3.80 -11.85
N VAL A 234 18.24 3.61 -10.67
CA VAL A 234 18.58 4.70 -9.73
C VAL A 234 20.06 4.68 -9.34
#